data_dbcffc02523a08284fe13c01e2b5130c
#
_entry.id   dbcffc02523a08284fe13c01e2b5130c
#
_cell.length_a   1.000
_cell.length_b   1.000
_cell.length_c   1.000
_cell.angle_alpha   90.00
_cell.angle_beta   90.00
_cell.angle_gamma   90.00
#
_symmetry.space_group_name_H-M   'P 1'
#
loop_
_entity.id
_entity.type
_entity.pdbx_description
1 polymer ?
#
loop_
_entity_poly.entity_id
_entity_poly.type
_entity_poly.pdbx_seq_one_letter_code
_entity_poly.pdbx_strand_id
1 'polypeptide(L)' 'MDEKIRTASLSIISNTCLITMKLIVGIITGSVSILSEAIHSTMDLIAAIISFFSVKISSKPADAEHPYG' A
#
# COMPACT_ATOMS: atom_id res chain seq x y z
N MET A 1 -0.03 -9.67 16.89
CA MET A 1 0.43 -8.73 15.89
C MET A 1 0.62 -7.37 16.51
N ASP A 2 1.69 -6.70 16.16
CA ASP A 2 2.00 -5.39 16.70
C ASP A 2 0.92 -4.41 16.28
N GLU A 3 0.60 -3.48 17.16
CA GLU A 3 -0.40 -2.47 16.84
C GLU A 3 0.00 -1.63 15.63
N LYS A 4 1.27 -1.33 15.50
CA LYS A 4 1.74 -0.53 14.38
C LYS A 4 1.56 -1.27 13.06
N ILE A 5 1.82 -2.55 13.05
CA ILE A 5 1.64 -3.36 11.85
C ILE A 5 0.17 -3.47 11.52
N ARG A 6 -0.66 -3.64 12.54
CA ARG A 6 -2.09 -3.74 12.32
C ARG A 6 -2.66 -2.45 11.75
N THR A 7 -2.24 -1.31 12.29
CA THR A 7 -2.69 -0.02 11.82
C THR A 7 -2.26 0.21 10.36
N ALA A 8 -1.01 -0.13 10.05
CA ALA A 8 -0.51 0.01 8.69
C ALA A 8 -1.29 -0.88 7.73
N SER A 9 -1.59 -2.11 8.15
CA SER A 9 -2.36 -3.02 7.30
C SER A 9 -3.76 -2.48 7.03
N LEU A 10 -4.42 -1.94 8.04
CA LEU A 10 -5.74 -1.37 7.88
C LEU A 10 -5.70 -0.18 6.93
N SER A 11 -4.67 0.64 7.03
CA SER A 11 -4.50 1.78 6.16
C SER A 11 -4.34 1.34 4.71
N ILE A 12 -3.51 0.33 4.47
CA ILE A 12 -3.29 -0.20 3.14
C ILE A 12 -4.59 -0.76 2.56
N ILE A 13 -5.33 -1.50 3.35
CA ILE A 13 -6.60 -2.08 2.91
C ILE A 13 -7.59 -0.97 2.57
N SER A 14 -7.70 0.05 3.42
CA SER A 14 -8.60 1.17 3.18
C SER A 14 -8.23 1.90 1.91
N ASN A 15 -6.95 2.19 1.73
CA ASN A 15 -6.48 2.88 0.53
C ASN A 15 -6.74 2.06 -0.72
N THR A 16 -6.53 0.75 -0.64
CA THR A 16 -6.78 -0.13 -1.77
C THR A 16 -8.25 -0.10 -2.17
N CYS A 17 -9.15 -0.11 -1.20
CA CYS A 17 -10.58 -0.02 -1.48
C CYS A 17 -10.93 1.29 -2.14
N LEU A 18 -10.38 2.39 -1.63
CA LEU A 18 -10.66 3.70 -2.19
C LEU A 18 -10.13 3.83 -3.61
N ILE A 19 -8.94 3.32 -3.85
CA ILE A 19 -8.34 3.37 -5.19
C ILE A 19 -9.17 2.55 -6.17
N THR A 20 -9.62 1.37 -5.74
CA THR A 20 -10.44 0.52 -6.59
C THR A 20 -11.73 1.22 -6.96
N MET A 21 -12.37 1.87 -5.99
CA MET A 21 -13.60 2.62 -6.24
C MET A 21 -13.35 3.77 -7.22
N LYS A 22 -12.25 4.50 -7.04
CA LYS A 22 -11.91 5.60 -7.93
C LYS A 22 -11.66 5.11 -9.36
N LEU A 23 -10.97 3.98 -9.48
CA LEU A 23 -10.72 3.41 -10.79
C LEU A 23 -12.01 3.04 -11.49
N ILE A 24 -12.91 2.39 -10.77
CA ILE A 24 -14.18 1.97 -11.33
C ILE A 24 -14.98 3.18 -11.77
N VAL A 25 -15.10 4.17 -10.91
CA VAL A 25 -15.85 5.38 -11.22
C VAL A 25 -15.22 6.12 -12.39
N GLY A 26 -13.87 6.23 -12.38
CA GLY A 26 -13.18 6.92 -13.45
C GLY A 26 -13.39 6.26 -14.81
N ILE A 27 -13.37 4.94 -14.85
CA ILE A 27 -13.57 4.19 -16.08
C ILE A 27 -15.02 4.33 -16.55
N ILE A 28 -15.96 4.19 -15.64
CA ILE A 28 -17.38 4.25 -15.99
C ILE A 28 -17.76 5.64 -16.47
N THR A 29 -17.26 6.68 -15.82
CA THR A 29 -17.62 8.05 -16.17
C THR A 29 -16.70 8.64 -17.25
N GLY A 30 -15.61 7.96 -17.56
CA GLY A 30 -14.64 8.48 -18.50
C GLY A 30 -13.90 9.70 -17.99
N SER A 31 -13.79 9.86 -16.68
CA SER A 31 -13.16 11.03 -16.10
C SER A 31 -11.65 10.83 -16.01
N VAL A 32 -10.93 11.60 -16.80
CA VAL A 32 -9.47 11.56 -16.79
C VAL A 32 -8.93 12.05 -15.44
N SER A 33 -9.59 13.04 -14.86
CA SER A 33 -9.17 13.56 -13.55
C SER A 33 -9.22 12.49 -12.48
N ILE A 34 -10.32 11.73 -12.44
CA ILE A 34 -10.47 10.67 -11.44
C ILE A 34 -9.45 9.56 -11.70
N LEU A 35 -9.24 9.22 -12.97
CA LEU A 35 -8.25 8.20 -13.31
C LEU A 35 -6.85 8.64 -12.92
N SER A 36 -6.51 9.90 -13.13
CA SER A 36 -5.21 10.43 -12.74
C SER A 36 -5.02 10.37 -11.24
N GLU A 37 -6.05 10.70 -10.48
CA GLU A 37 -6.00 10.61 -9.03
C GLU A 37 -5.82 9.17 -8.58
N ALA A 38 -6.50 8.24 -9.24
CA ALA A 38 -6.38 6.82 -8.91
C ALA A 38 -4.96 6.32 -9.15
N ILE A 39 -4.36 6.75 -10.25
CA ILE A 39 -2.98 6.37 -10.55
C ILE A 39 -2.04 6.94 -9.52
N HIS A 40 -2.20 8.21 -9.16
CA HIS A 40 -1.37 8.86 -8.16
C HIS A 40 -1.51 8.14 -6.82
N SER A 41 -2.73 7.83 -6.42
CA SER A 41 -2.98 7.10 -5.17
C SER A 41 -2.38 5.70 -5.21
N THR A 42 -2.39 5.06 -6.37
CA THR A 42 -1.78 3.75 -6.52
C THR A 42 -0.27 3.83 -6.30
N MET A 43 0.37 4.86 -6.82
CA MET A 43 1.81 5.04 -6.61
C MET A 43 2.11 5.30 -5.13
N ASP A 44 1.29 6.09 -4.46
CA ASP A 44 1.43 6.32 -3.03
C ASP A 44 1.25 5.02 -2.25
N LEU A 45 0.29 4.20 -2.66
CA LEU A 45 0.05 2.93 -2.00
C LEU A 45 1.24 1.99 -2.17
N ILE A 46 1.81 1.94 -3.36
CA ILE A 46 2.99 1.11 -3.61
C ILE A 46 4.13 1.56 -2.72
N ALA A 47 4.36 2.87 -2.62
CA ALA A 47 5.40 3.41 -1.75
C ALA A 47 5.14 3.04 -0.30
N ALA A 48 3.89 3.11 0.14
CA ALA A 48 3.52 2.75 1.50
C ALA A 48 3.77 1.26 1.77
N ILE A 49 3.46 0.41 0.80
CA ILE A 49 3.68 -1.03 0.94
C ILE A 49 5.18 -1.32 1.04
N ILE A 50 5.97 -0.67 0.20
CA ILE A 50 7.42 -0.85 0.24
C ILE A 50 7.97 -0.40 1.60
N SER A 51 7.52 0.75 2.09
CA SER A 51 7.94 1.23 3.40
C SER A 51 7.53 0.28 4.52
N PHE A 52 6.31 -0.25 4.43
CA PHE A 52 5.81 -1.20 5.42
C PHE A 52 6.71 -2.43 5.48
N PHE A 53 7.03 -3.01 4.32
CA PHE A 53 7.89 -4.18 4.29
C PHE A 53 9.31 -3.86 4.71
N SER A 54 9.81 -2.68 4.37
CA SER A 54 11.15 -2.26 4.79
C SER A 54 11.25 -2.19 6.31
N VAL A 55 10.25 -1.59 6.94
CA VAL A 55 10.23 -1.50 8.40
C VAL A 55 10.12 -2.89 9.02
N LYS A 56 9.27 -3.73 8.46
CA LYS A 56 9.06 -5.06 8.98
C LYS A 56 10.33 -5.88 8.89
N ILE A 57 11.03 -5.78 7.77
CA ILE A 57 12.28 -6.52 7.59
C ILE A 57 13.36 -5.96 8.50
N SER A 58 13.44 -4.64 8.62
CA SER A 58 14.45 -4.01 9.47
C SER A 58 14.27 -4.34 10.93
N SER A 59 13.05 -4.59 11.37
CA SER A 59 12.81 -4.88 12.78
C SER A 59 13.11 -6.33 13.12
N LYS A 60 13.35 -7.19 12.13
CA LYS A 60 13.68 -8.56 12.40
C LYS A 60 15.18 -8.72 12.63
N PRO A 61 15.58 -9.67 13.46
CA PRO A 61 17.00 -9.93 13.63
C PRO A 61 17.60 -10.39 12.32
N ALA A 62 18.85 -10.05 12.15
CA ALA A 62 19.51 -10.38 10.91
C ALA A 62 19.58 -11.87 10.68
N ASP A 63 19.71 -12.63 11.78
CA ASP A 63 19.80 -14.05 11.61
C ASP A 63 18.52 -14.63 11.12
N ALA A 64 17.41 -13.97 11.31
CA ALA A 64 16.16 -14.46 10.86
C ALA A 64 16.14 -14.52 9.36
N GLU A 65 16.92 -13.66 8.77
CA GLU A 65 16.86 -13.70 7.48
C GLU A 65 18.00 -14.14 6.88
N HIS A 66 18.74 -14.32 7.38
CA HIS A 66 19.74 -14.65 6.76
C HIS A 66 19.85 -15.69 6.21
N PRO A 67 19.25 -16.21 6.02
CA PRO A 67 19.48 -17.23 5.46
C PRO A 67 20.26 -17.09 4.36
N TYR A 68 20.48 -16.42 3.84
CA TYR A 68 21.29 -16.31 3.00
C TYR A 68 22.01 -15.45 3.34
N GLY A 69 21.84 -15.25 4.26
CA GLY A 69 22.70 -14.24 4.69
C GLY A 69 23.51 -14.53 4.31
#